data_00035fd3d6390753ccfc22ac70329460
#
_entry.id   00035fd3d6390753ccfc22ac70329460
#
_cell.length_a   1.000
_cell.length_b   1.000
_cell.length_c   1.000
_cell.angle_alpha   90.00
_cell.angle_beta   90.00
_cell.angle_gamma   90.00
#
_symmetry.space_group_name_H-M   'P 1'
#
loop_
_entity.id
_entity.type
_entity.pdbx_description
1 polymer ?
#
loop_
_entity_poly.entity_id
_entity_poly.type
_entity_poly.pdbx_seq_one_letter_code
_entity_poly.pdbx_strand_id
1 'polypeptide(L)'
;MTFDVTIPVLNEEATLDRQVRILHDFLWKNFPEKGQWRIVIADNGSTDNTRHLAAALCDEFPEIQLVRVPEKGVGLALKTSWSQSKADIVGYMDLDLATDLRHFPQAYNALSTEGFDLVYGTRLHKKSRVIGRTLKREITSRVFNLLLKTYLGTHFSDGMCGFKWLRREHVAPLMEAGAISNGWFFSTELLALAEWKGLKLCELPVIWTDDTTSSRVNIGRLAKQYIAAMRVLKKRKP
;
A
#
# COMPACT_ATOMS: atom_id res chain seq x y z
N MET A 1 -9.65 18.02 -0.40
CA MET A 1 -9.88 16.66 0.13
C MET A 1 -8.83 16.32 1.18
N THR A 2 -9.24 15.63 2.24
CA THR A 2 -8.33 15.10 3.26
C THR A 2 -7.82 13.71 2.90
N PHE A 3 -6.65 13.31 3.43
CA PHE A 3 -6.13 11.96 3.18
C PHE A 3 -5.39 11.35 4.37
N ASP A 4 -5.46 10.03 4.48
CA ASP A 4 -4.70 9.23 5.43
C ASP A 4 -3.69 8.37 4.67
N VAL A 5 -2.42 8.42 5.05
CA VAL A 5 -1.39 7.48 4.59
C VAL A 5 -1.12 6.44 5.67
N THR A 6 -1.46 5.20 5.39
CA THR A 6 -1.22 4.07 6.30
C THR A 6 0.15 3.45 6.03
N ILE A 7 0.95 3.31 7.08
CA ILE A 7 2.24 2.63 7.08
C ILE A 7 2.11 1.36 7.91
N PRO A 8 1.94 0.18 7.28
CA PRO A 8 1.92 -1.08 8.02
C PRO A 8 3.32 -1.43 8.51
N VAL A 9 3.46 -1.68 9.81
CA VAL A 9 4.74 -1.97 10.44
C VAL A 9 4.71 -3.29 11.21
N LEU A 10 5.85 -3.99 11.25
CA LEU A 10 6.06 -5.21 12.02
C LEU A 10 7.54 -5.37 12.39
N ASN A 11 7.89 -5.12 13.65
CA ASN A 11 9.27 -5.20 14.15
C ASN A 11 10.22 -4.28 13.37
N GLU A 12 9.93 -2.99 13.41
CA GLU A 12 10.62 -1.92 12.69
C GLU A 12 11.30 -0.92 13.65
N GLU A 13 11.67 -1.33 14.86
CA GLU A 13 12.27 -0.45 15.87
C GLU A 13 13.52 0.30 15.40
N ALA A 14 14.29 -0.30 14.47
CA ALA A 14 15.51 0.29 13.94
C ALA A 14 15.27 1.42 12.92
N THR A 15 14.09 1.47 12.28
CA THR A 15 13.86 2.34 11.12
C THR A 15 12.65 3.25 11.28
N LEU A 16 11.68 2.89 12.12
CA LEU A 16 10.38 3.55 12.24
C LEU A 16 10.50 5.07 12.46
N ASP A 17 11.20 5.48 13.50
CA ASP A 17 11.29 6.90 13.89
C ASP A 17 11.83 7.74 12.73
N ARG A 18 12.96 7.32 12.17
CA ARG A 18 13.62 8.04 11.08
C ARG A 18 12.71 8.15 9.83
N GLN A 19 12.10 7.04 9.42
CA GLN A 19 11.33 7.01 8.18
C GLN A 19 10.02 7.78 8.30
N VAL A 20 9.37 7.69 9.46
CA VAL A 20 8.14 8.47 9.71
C VAL A 20 8.41 9.96 9.74
N ARG A 21 9.53 10.40 10.35
CA ARG A 21 9.93 11.83 10.33
C ARG A 21 10.21 12.34 8.91
N ILE A 22 10.90 11.56 8.09
CA ILE A 22 11.13 11.93 6.67
C ILE A 22 9.79 12.09 5.93
N LEU A 23 8.85 11.17 6.13
CA LEU A 23 7.54 11.26 5.52
C LEU A 23 6.75 12.46 6.06
N HIS A 24 6.76 12.69 7.37
CA HIS A 24 6.09 13.82 8.02
C HIS A 24 6.60 15.16 7.46
N ASP A 25 7.91 15.36 7.42
CA ASP A 25 8.53 16.59 6.88
C ASP A 25 8.17 16.81 5.42
N PHE A 26 8.15 15.73 4.63
CA PHE A 26 7.73 15.79 3.24
C PHE A 26 6.27 16.23 3.11
N LEU A 27 5.37 15.62 3.88
CA LEU A 27 3.94 15.96 3.84
C LEU A 27 3.69 17.38 4.32
N TRP A 28 4.31 17.80 5.41
CA TRP A 28 4.22 19.16 5.92
C TRP A 28 4.64 20.21 4.88
N LYS A 29 5.70 19.94 4.14
CA LYS A 29 6.22 20.83 3.09
C LYS A 29 5.30 20.91 1.87
N ASN A 30 4.69 19.80 1.47
CA ASN A 30 3.95 19.70 0.20
C ASN A 30 2.43 19.83 0.37
N PHE A 31 1.91 19.67 1.57
CA PHE A 31 0.49 19.76 1.94
C PHE A 31 0.34 20.58 3.22
N PRO A 32 0.57 21.91 3.16
CA PRO A 32 0.68 22.76 4.35
C PRO A 32 -0.67 23.08 5.02
N GLU A 33 -1.80 22.67 4.45
CA GLU A 33 -3.11 22.93 5.03
C GLU A 33 -3.32 22.08 6.29
N LYS A 34 -3.59 22.73 7.41
CA LYS A 34 -3.79 22.05 8.69
C LYS A 34 -4.95 21.06 8.61
N GLY A 35 -4.70 19.83 9.04
CA GLY A 35 -5.69 18.76 9.04
C GLY A 35 -5.98 18.14 7.67
N GLN A 36 -5.20 18.48 6.64
CA GLN A 36 -5.36 17.92 5.31
C GLN A 36 -4.93 16.45 5.24
N TRP A 37 -3.97 16.03 6.07
CA TRP A 37 -3.41 14.68 6.04
C TRP A 37 -3.12 14.13 7.43
N ARG A 38 -3.03 12.79 7.51
CA ARG A 38 -2.52 12.07 8.66
C ARG A 38 -1.64 10.92 8.21
N ILE A 39 -0.62 10.60 9.02
CA ILE A 39 0.14 9.37 8.95
C ILE A 39 -0.48 8.40 9.94
N VAL A 40 -0.89 7.22 9.47
CA VAL A 40 -1.43 6.17 10.34
C VAL A 40 -0.42 5.04 10.42
N ILE A 41 0.30 4.95 11.52
CA ILE A 41 1.19 3.82 11.81
C ILE A 41 0.30 2.63 12.19
N ALA A 42 0.25 1.61 11.34
CA ALA A 42 -0.56 0.42 11.57
C ALA A 42 0.33 -0.73 12.06
N ASP A 43 0.47 -0.83 13.40
CA ASP A 43 1.25 -1.88 14.04
C ASP A 43 0.51 -3.22 13.95
N ASN A 44 1.08 -4.13 13.19
CA ASN A 44 0.46 -5.42 12.90
C ASN A 44 1.11 -6.57 13.72
N GLY A 45 1.17 -6.38 15.03
CA GLY A 45 1.60 -7.38 15.99
C GLY A 45 3.11 -7.37 16.28
N SER A 46 3.75 -6.19 16.34
CA SER A 46 5.16 -6.07 16.71
C SER A 46 5.43 -6.56 18.13
N THR A 47 6.58 -7.22 18.31
CA THR A 47 7.06 -7.79 19.57
C THR A 47 8.32 -7.12 20.10
N ASP A 48 8.89 -6.20 19.33
CA ASP A 48 10.03 -5.34 19.67
C ASP A 48 9.56 -3.96 20.17
N ASN A 49 10.45 -2.97 20.21
CA ASN A 49 10.15 -1.63 20.67
C ASN A 49 9.35 -0.75 19.67
N THR A 50 8.98 -1.27 18.52
CA THR A 50 8.24 -0.53 17.46
C THR A 50 7.04 0.21 18.02
N ARG A 51 6.26 -0.44 18.89
CA ARG A 51 5.05 0.14 19.46
C ARG A 51 5.32 1.35 20.35
N HIS A 52 6.33 1.31 21.16
CA HIS A 52 6.69 2.42 22.05
C HIS A 52 7.16 3.63 21.22
N LEU A 53 7.96 3.38 20.19
CA LEU A 53 8.39 4.43 19.25
C LEU A 53 7.20 5.04 18.49
N ALA A 54 6.26 4.23 18.05
CA ALA A 54 5.05 4.73 17.40
C ALA A 54 4.18 5.58 18.33
N ALA A 55 4.04 5.20 19.61
CA ALA A 55 3.32 6.00 20.60
C ALA A 55 4.02 7.34 20.85
N ALA A 56 5.35 7.35 21.01
CA ALA A 56 6.12 8.58 21.17
C ALA A 56 5.97 9.54 19.97
N LEU A 57 5.93 9.00 18.74
CA LEU A 57 5.67 9.80 17.54
C LEU A 57 4.25 10.42 17.55
N CYS A 58 3.24 9.69 18.06
CA CYS A 58 1.88 10.23 18.21
C CYS A 58 1.81 11.35 19.26
N ASP A 59 2.60 11.26 20.34
CA ASP A 59 2.67 12.29 21.38
C ASP A 59 3.37 13.56 20.86
N GLU A 60 4.33 13.40 19.96
CA GLU A 60 5.12 14.51 19.39
C GLU A 60 4.40 15.21 18.23
N PHE A 61 3.70 14.45 17.35
CA PHE A 61 3.08 14.95 16.13
C PHE A 61 1.58 14.69 16.11
N PRO A 62 0.73 15.72 16.17
CA PRO A 62 -0.73 15.55 16.18
C PRO A 62 -1.32 14.97 14.87
N GLU A 63 -0.54 14.98 13.78
CA GLU A 63 -0.90 14.38 12.50
C GLU A 63 -0.61 12.88 12.44
N ILE A 64 0.04 12.31 13.47
CA ILE A 64 0.38 10.88 13.51
C ILE A 64 -0.60 10.14 14.42
N GLN A 65 -1.10 9.01 13.94
CA GLN A 65 -2.00 8.13 14.66
C GLN A 65 -1.46 6.70 14.68
N LEU A 66 -1.61 6.02 15.81
CA LEU A 66 -1.29 4.59 15.95
C LEU A 66 -2.57 3.76 15.90
N VAL A 67 -2.63 2.80 14.98
CA VAL A 67 -3.64 1.75 14.92
C VAL A 67 -2.97 0.42 15.25
N ARG A 68 -3.55 -0.34 16.19
CA ARG A 68 -3.01 -1.63 16.60
C ARG A 68 -3.86 -2.77 16.11
N VAL A 69 -3.18 -3.78 15.57
CA VAL A 69 -3.77 -5.05 15.20
C VAL A 69 -3.01 -6.16 15.91
N PRO A 70 -3.68 -6.99 16.71
CA PRO A 70 -3.00 -8.00 17.54
C PRO A 70 -2.41 -9.14 16.71
N GLU A 71 -2.90 -9.32 15.49
CA GLU A 71 -2.50 -10.41 14.60
C GLU A 71 -1.66 -9.90 13.44
N LYS A 72 -0.68 -10.69 13.04
CA LYS A 72 0.17 -10.41 11.89
C LYS A 72 -0.63 -10.43 10.59
N GLY A 73 -0.60 -9.33 9.85
CA GLY A 73 -1.21 -9.26 8.54
C GLY A 73 -1.31 -7.86 7.97
N VAL A 74 -0.55 -7.57 6.93
CA VAL A 74 -0.58 -6.24 6.27
C VAL A 74 -1.98 -5.89 5.80
N GLY A 75 -2.69 -6.81 5.16
CA GLY A 75 -4.07 -6.59 4.73
C GLY A 75 -5.02 -6.35 5.91
N LEU A 76 -4.82 -7.03 7.05
CA LEU A 76 -5.60 -6.79 8.26
C LEU A 76 -5.33 -5.38 8.82
N ALA A 77 -4.06 -4.96 8.87
CA ALA A 77 -3.67 -3.63 9.31
C ALA A 77 -4.28 -2.53 8.43
N LEU A 78 -4.24 -2.69 7.11
CA LEU A 78 -4.83 -1.75 6.16
C LEU A 78 -6.36 -1.69 6.30
N LYS A 79 -7.04 -2.82 6.37
CA LYS A 79 -8.50 -2.88 6.57
C LYS A 79 -8.92 -2.17 7.86
N THR A 80 -8.20 -2.42 8.96
CA THR A 80 -8.49 -1.80 10.26
C THR A 80 -8.26 -0.30 10.22
N SER A 81 -7.15 0.15 9.67
CA SER A 81 -6.83 1.58 9.51
C SER A 81 -7.89 2.29 8.67
N TRP A 82 -8.21 1.76 7.50
CA TRP A 82 -9.11 2.41 6.55
C TRP A 82 -10.57 2.42 6.99
N SER A 83 -11.03 1.38 7.72
CA SER A 83 -12.38 1.37 8.27
C SER A 83 -12.58 2.39 9.40
N GLN A 84 -11.52 2.81 10.08
CA GLN A 84 -11.54 3.85 11.11
C GLN A 84 -11.29 5.27 10.54
N SER A 85 -10.84 5.36 9.31
CA SER A 85 -10.54 6.64 8.66
C SER A 85 -11.80 7.46 8.40
N LYS A 86 -11.67 8.79 8.57
CA LYS A 86 -12.69 9.78 8.19
C LYS A 86 -12.23 10.65 7.01
N ALA A 87 -11.02 10.40 6.49
CA ALA A 87 -10.48 11.14 5.35
C ALA A 87 -11.23 10.81 4.06
N ASP A 88 -11.18 11.69 3.08
CA ASP A 88 -11.77 11.48 1.75
C ASP A 88 -11.00 10.42 0.95
N ILE A 89 -9.68 10.38 1.14
CA ILE A 89 -8.74 9.48 0.46
C ILE A 89 -8.00 8.67 1.51
N VAL A 90 -7.82 7.39 1.25
CA VAL A 90 -6.95 6.51 2.03
C VAL A 90 -5.90 5.88 1.11
N GLY A 91 -4.69 5.73 1.63
CA GLY A 91 -3.62 5.09 0.90
C GLY A 91 -2.67 4.37 1.83
N TYR A 92 -1.77 3.61 1.24
CA TYR A 92 -0.66 3.03 1.98
C TYR A 92 0.63 3.07 1.18
N MET A 93 1.73 3.05 1.92
CA MET A 93 3.06 2.81 1.39
C MET A 93 3.89 2.00 2.39
N ASP A 94 4.96 1.41 1.89
CA ASP A 94 5.90 0.67 2.74
C ASP A 94 6.77 1.65 3.57
N LEU A 95 7.14 1.24 4.79
CA LEU A 95 7.92 2.08 5.72
C LEU A 95 9.30 2.44 5.17
N ASP A 96 9.90 1.58 4.36
CA ASP A 96 11.25 1.78 3.80
C ASP A 96 11.35 2.94 2.80
N LEU A 97 10.20 3.58 2.49
CA LEU A 97 10.08 4.68 1.53
C LEU A 97 10.67 4.33 0.15
N ALA A 98 10.61 3.05 -0.23
CA ALA A 98 11.12 2.56 -1.50
C ALA A 98 10.49 3.26 -2.71
N THR A 99 9.22 3.65 -2.62
CA THR A 99 8.58 4.56 -3.58
C THR A 99 8.98 6.00 -3.27
N ASP A 100 9.53 6.70 -4.26
CA ASP A 100 9.92 8.11 -4.12
C ASP A 100 8.71 8.97 -3.72
N LEU A 101 8.86 9.74 -2.66
CA LEU A 101 7.80 10.59 -2.11
C LEU A 101 7.25 11.62 -3.08
N ARG A 102 8.02 12.02 -4.12
CA ARG A 102 7.55 12.91 -5.19
C ARG A 102 6.32 12.42 -5.94
N HIS A 103 5.96 11.15 -5.79
CA HIS A 103 4.74 10.59 -6.37
C HIS A 103 3.47 10.88 -5.55
N PHE A 104 3.58 11.36 -4.29
CA PHE A 104 2.42 11.72 -3.47
C PHE A 104 1.54 12.79 -4.11
N PRO A 105 2.07 13.97 -4.53
CA PRO A 105 1.23 15.00 -5.15
C PRO A 105 0.53 14.50 -6.42
N GLN A 106 1.19 13.63 -7.20
CA GLN A 106 0.60 13.04 -8.41
C GLN A 106 -0.58 12.12 -8.05
N ALA A 107 -0.40 11.23 -7.05
CA ALA A 107 -1.47 10.35 -6.59
C ALA A 107 -2.65 11.12 -5.99
N TYR A 108 -2.36 12.16 -5.18
CA TYR A 108 -3.38 13.04 -4.62
C TYR A 108 -4.18 13.77 -5.71
N ASN A 109 -3.52 14.38 -6.68
CA ASN A 109 -4.19 15.10 -7.77
C ASN A 109 -5.05 14.19 -8.63
N ALA A 110 -4.58 12.98 -8.94
CA ALA A 110 -5.36 12.01 -9.70
C ALA A 110 -6.71 11.69 -9.02
N LEU A 111 -6.71 11.55 -7.68
CA LEU A 111 -7.94 11.26 -6.92
C LEU A 111 -8.77 12.51 -6.64
N SER A 112 -8.14 13.66 -6.34
CA SER A 112 -8.84 14.86 -5.89
C SER A 112 -9.41 15.70 -7.03
N THR A 113 -8.72 15.75 -8.17
CA THR A 113 -9.03 16.68 -9.27
C THR A 113 -9.28 16.01 -10.63
N GLU A 114 -8.60 14.87 -10.91
CA GLU A 114 -8.69 14.23 -12.23
C GLU A 114 -9.80 13.16 -12.32
N GLY A 115 -10.48 12.89 -11.19
CA GLY A 115 -11.65 12.01 -11.16
C GLY A 115 -11.34 10.52 -11.26
N PHE A 116 -10.14 10.10 -10.88
CA PHE A 116 -9.82 8.68 -10.66
C PHE A 116 -10.35 8.20 -9.32
N ASP A 117 -10.65 6.91 -9.23
CA ASP A 117 -11.17 6.26 -8.03
C ASP A 117 -10.06 5.55 -7.23
N LEU A 118 -9.04 5.04 -7.94
CA LEU A 118 -7.90 4.36 -7.37
C LEU A 118 -6.62 4.68 -8.16
N VAL A 119 -5.53 4.93 -7.43
CA VAL A 119 -4.18 5.11 -7.98
C VAL A 119 -3.30 3.98 -7.47
N TYR A 120 -2.51 3.38 -8.35
CA TYR A 120 -1.50 2.40 -7.96
C TYR A 120 -0.16 2.68 -8.61
N GLY A 121 0.91 2.56 -7.83
CA GLY A 121 2.26 2.62 -8.34
C GLY A 121 2.58 1.39 -9.18
N THR A 122 3.35 1.57 -10.24
CA THR A 122 3.88 0.45 -11.01
C THR A 122 5.38 0.57 -11.19
N ARG A 123 6.10 -0.56 -10.97
CA ARG A 123 7.53 -0.71 -11.22
C ARG A 123 7.80 -1.32 -12.60
N LEU A 124 6.76 -1.82 -13.26
CA LEU A 124 6.85 -2.62 -14.48
C LEU A 124 6.52 -1.83 -15.76
N HIS A 125 6.04 -0.60 -15.61
CA HIS A 125 5.77 0.29 -16.74
C HIS A 125 7.08 0.80 -17.34
N LYS A 126 7.13 1.05 -18.67
CA LYS A 126 8.33 1.51 -19.39
C LYS A 126 8.91 2.86 -18.91
N LYS A 127 8.08 3.69 -18.26
CA LYS A 127 8.47 4.97 -17.67
C LYS A 127 8.92 4.85 -16.21
N SER A 128 8.75 3.68 -15.59
CA SER A 128 9.20 3.46 -14.21
C SER A 128 10.72 3.35 -14.16
N ARG A 129 11.30 3.82 -13.05
CA ARG A 129 12.74 3.70 -12.78
C ARG A 129 12.94 2.87 -11.51
N VAL A 130 13.49 1.67 -11.67
CA VAL A 130 13.77 0.79 -10.53
C VAL A 130 15.28 0.73 -10.31
N ILE A 131 15.71 1.09 -9.10
CA ILE A 131 17.12 1.18 -8.71
C ILE A 131 17.44 0.02 -7.76
N GLY A 132 18.59 -0.62 -7.93
CA GLY A 132 19.07 -1.68 -7.02
C GLY A 132 18.40 -3.05 -7.18
N ARG A 133 17.49 -3.23 -8.14
CA ARG A 133 16.72 -4.46 -8.31
C ARG A 133 17.52 -5.57 -8.97
N THR A 134 17.47 -6.78 -8.42
CA THR A 134 18.09 -7.95 -9.03
C THR A 134 17.27 -8.47 -10.20
N LEU A 135 17.94 -9.04 -11.21
CA LEU A 135 17.29 -9.65 -12.39
C LEU A 135 16.27 -10.74 -11.97
N LYS A 136 16.59 -11.52 -10.94
CA LYS A 136 15.68 -12.54 -10.39
C LYS A 136 14.36 -11.94 -9.88
N ARG A 137 14.42 -10.82 -9.14
CA ARG A 137 13.22 -10.12 -8.65
C ARG A 137 12.42 -9.52 -9.80
N GLU A 138 13.09 -8.98 -10.82
CA GLU A 138 12.43 -8.43 -12.00
C GLU A 138 11.64 -9.51 -12.74
N ILE A 139 12.29 -10.64 -13.06
CA ILE A 139 11.64 -11.78 -13.75
C ILE A 139 10.47 -12.31 -12.91
N THR A 140 10.69 -12.55 -11.61
CA THR A 140 9.63 -13.06 -10.72
C THR A 140 8.41 -12.14 -10.70
N SER A 141 8.62 -10.83 -10.64
CA SER A 141 7.51 -9.86 -10.64
C SER A 141 6.76 -9.85 -11.97
N ARG A 142 7.47 -9.90 -13.10
CA ARG A 142 6.84 -9.95 -14.43
C ARG A 142 6.02 -11.22 -14.63
N VAL A 143 6.60 -12.38 -14.27
CA VAL A 143 5.91 -13.67 -14.34
C VAL A 143 4.66 -13.66 -13.46
N PHE A 144 4.78 -13.15 -12.24
CA PHE A 144 3.62 -13.09 -11.33
C PHE A 144 2.51 -12.17 -11.87
N ASN A 145 2.85 -10.98 -12.35
CA ASN A 145 1.85 -10.09 -12.93
C ASN A 145 1.24 -10.64 -14.25
N LEU A 146 2.01 -11.39 -15.04
CA LEU A 146 1.48 -12.11 -16.18
C LEU A 146 0.45 -13.18 -15.74
N LEU A 147 0.73 -13.93 -14.66
CA LEU A 147 -0.23 -14.88 -14.08
C LEU A 147 -1.50 -14.17 -13.58
N LEU A 148 -1.39 -13.01 -12.93
CA LEU A 148 -2.56 -12.22 -12.55
C LEU A 148 -3.41 -11.85 -13.77
N LYS A 149 -2.79 -11.32 -14.81
CA LYS A 149 -3.48 -10.92 -16.04
C LYS A 149 -4.18 -12.11 -16.72
N THR A 150 -3.46 -13.20 -16.91
CA THR A 150 -4.01 -14.37 -17.65
C THR A 150 -5.04 -15.14 -16.84
N TYR A 151 -4.80 -15.33 -15.54
CA TYR A 151 -5.70 -16.12 -14.70
C TYR A 151 -6.92 -15.35 -14.22
N LEU A 152 -6.75 -14.11 -13.77
CA LEU A 152 -7.85 -13.26 -13.27
C LEU A 152 -8.49 -12.44 -14.38
N GLY A 153 -7.85 -12.27 -15.52
CA GLY A 153 -8.31 -11.40 -16.61
C GLY A 153 -8.26 -9.93 -16.21
N THR A 154 -7.17 -9.50 -15.56
CA THR A 154 -6.94 -8.11 -15.15
C THR A 154 -5.98 -7.41 -16.11
N HIS A 155 -5.98 -6.07 -16.12
CA HIS A 155 -5.18 -5.28 -17.04
C HIS A 155 -4.07 -4.47 -16.34
N PHE A 156 -4.19 -4.22 -15.02
CA PHE A 156 -3.16 -3.49 -14.27
C PHE A 156 -1.77 -4.16 -14.41
N SER A 157 -0.71 -3.36 -14.40
CA SER A 157 0.64 -3.85 -14.69
C SER A 157 1.37 -4.40 -13.45
N ASP A 158 1.14 -3.84 -12.26
CA ASP A 158 1.84 -4.22 -11.02
C ASP A 158 0.89 -4.33 -9.83
N GLY A 159 0.41 -5.55 -9.57
CA GLY A 159 -0.45 -5.85 -8.41
C GLY A 159 0.25 -5.76 -7.06
N MET A 160 1.59 -5.74 -7.04
CA MET A 160 2.42 -5.94 -5.85
C MET A 160 3.14 -4.68 -5.36
N CYS A 161 3.03 -3.54 -6.06
CA CYS A 161 3.67 -2.32 -5.62
C CYS A 161 3.05 -1.80 -4.32
N GLY A 162 3.87 -1.50 -3.32
CA GLY A 162 3.47 -0.97 -2.02
C GLY A 162 3.17 0.53 -2.04
N PHE A 163 2.48 1.00 -3.06
CA PHE A 163 2.02 2.39 -3.17
C PHE A 163 0.66 2.39 -3.85
N LYS A 164 -0.41 2.47 -3.05
CA LYS A 164 -1.79 2.47 -3.54
C LYS A 164 -2.65 3.43 -2.74
N TRP A 165 -3.54 4.11 -3.46
CA TRP A 165 -4.41 5.15 -2.96
C TRP A 165 -5.79 5.01 -3.56
N LEU A 166 -6.83 5.23 -2.78
CA LEU A 166 -8.19 5.18 -3.29
C LEU A 166 -9.11 6.15 -2.55
N ARG A 167 -10.20 6.53 -3.18
CA ARG A 167 -11.27 7.25 -2.50
C ARG A 167 -11.86 6.34 -1.43
N ARG A 168 -11.98 6.84 -0.20
CA ARG A 168 -12.41 6.04 0.96
C ARG A 168 -13.80 5.40 0.76
N GLU A 169 -14.67 6.05 0.00
CA GLU A 169 -16.02 5.51 -0.30
C GLU A 169 -15.99 4.14 -0.99
N HIS A 170 -14.90 3.77 -1.67
CA HIS A 170 -14.75 2.47 -2.32
C HIS A 170 -14.19 1.38 -1.40
N VAL A 171 -13.71 1.71 -0.19
CA VAL A 171 -13.10 0.73 0.72
C VAL A 171 -14.11 -0.35 1.12
N ALA A 172 -15.24 0.04 1.72
CA ALA A 172 -16.25 -0.91 2.16
C ALA A 172 -16.84 -1.73 0.99
N PRO A 173 -17.24 -1.14 -0.15
CA PRO A 173 -17.73 -1.89 -1.31
C PRO A 173 -16.72 -2.89 -1.89
N LEU A 174 -15.41 -2.60 -1.85
CA LEU A 174 -14.37 -3.53 -2.29
C LEU A 174 -14.14 -4.66 -1.28
N MET A 175 -14.20 -4.36 0.02
CA MET A 175 -14.12 -5.39 1.07
C MET A 175 -15.31 -6.35 1.01
N GLU A 176 -16.52 -5.84 0.86
CA GLU A 176 -17.74 -6.64 0.68
C GLU A 176 -17.70 -7.50 -0.59
N ALA A 177 -17.14 -6.96 -1.67
CA ALA A 177 -16.94 -7.70 -2.91
C ALA A 177 -15.87 -8.79 -2.81
N GLY A 178 -15.05 -8.78 -1.76
CA GLY A 178 -14.12 -9.86 -1.50
C GLY A 178 -12.64 -9.50 -1.34
N ALA A 179 -12.29 -8.24 -1.11
CA ALA A 179 -10.96 -7.87 -0.66
C ALA A 179 -10.80 -8.22 0.83
N ILE A 180 -10.56 -9.49 1.13
CA ILE A 180 -10.61 -10.01 2.50
C ILE A 180 -9.29 -10.57 3.02
N SER A 181 -8.28 -10.78 2.17
CA SER A 181 -6.99 -11.32 2.59
C SER A 181 -6.37 -10.51 3.73
N ASN A 182 -5.85 -11.20 4.75
CA ASN A 182 -5.15 -10.53 5.84
C ASN A 182 -3.67 -10.25 5.51
N GLY A 183 -3.11 -10.89 4.49
CA GLY A 183 -1.72 -10.74 4.06
C GLY A 183 -1.52 -9.71 2.94
N TRP A 184 -0.35 -9.75 2.34
CA TRP A 184 0.05 -8.87 1.23
C TRP A 184 -0.84 -8.95 0.00
N PHE A 185 -1.52 -10.08 -0.22
CA PHE A 185 -2.40 -10.27 -1.39
C PHE A 185 -3.62 -9.34 -1.37
N PHE A 186 -3.99 -8.80 -0.21
CA PHE A 186 -5.07 -7.82 -0.06
C PHE A 186 -4.96 -6.66 -1.06
N SER A 187 -3.75 -6.13 -1.26
CA SER A 187 -3.53 -5.03 -2.20
C SER A 187 -3.77 -5.42 -3.67
N THR A 188 -3.57 -6.69 -4.00
CA THR A 188 -3.89 -7.25 -5.33
C THR A 188 -5.40 -7.49 -5.48
N GLU A 189 -6.07 -7.97 -4.42
CA GLU A 189 -7.53 -8.12 -4.40
C GLU A 189 -8.22 -6.78 -4.65
N LEU A 190 -7.77 -5.71 -3.98
CA LEU A 190 -8.30 -4.36 -4.20
C LEU A 190 -8.24 -3.94 -5.66
N LEU A 191 -7.08 -4.11 -6.31
CA LEU A 191 -6.93 -3.74 -7.72
C LEU A 191 -7.83 -4.57 -8.64
N ALA A 192 -7.86 -5.89 -8.45
CA ALA A 192 -8.67 -6.77 -9.28
C ALA A 192 -10.17 -6.47 -9.15
N LEU A 193 -10.64 -6.29 -7.91
CA LEU A 193 -12.05 -5.98 -7.65
C LEU A 193 -12.41 -4.57 -8.13
N ALA A 194 -11.53 -3.59 -7.96
CA ALA A 194 -11.74 -2.24 -8.47
C ALA A 194 -11.88 -2.25 -10.00
N GLU A 195 -10.99 -2.96 -10.70
CA GLU A 195 -11.06 -3.10 -12.16
C GLU A 195 -12.34 -3.84 -12.60
N TRP A 196 -12.70 -4.93 -11.95
CA TRP A 196 -13.92 -5.68 -12.28
C TRP A 196 -15.22 -4.91 -11.99
N LYS A 197 -15.19 -4.00 -11.03
CA LYS A 197 -16.32 -3.08 -10.75
C LYS A 197 -16.35 -1.87 -11.67
N GLY A 198 -15.39 -1.73 -12.58
CA GLY A 198 -15.34 -0.61 -13.53
C GLY A 198 -14.89 0.71 -12.91
N LEU A 199 -14.20 0.68 -11.77
CA LEU A 199 -13.61 1.89 -11.20
C LEU A 199 -12.50 2.44 -12.10
N LYS A 200 -12.35 3.76 -12.11
CA LYS A 200 -11.30 4.44 -12.89
C LYS A 200 -9.95 4.33 -12.18
N LEU A 201 -9.08 3.48 -12.71
CA LEU A 201 -7.75 3.24 -12.17
C LEU A 201 -6.71 4.12 -12.86
N CYS A 202 -5.90 4.82 -12.08
CA CYS A 202 -4.71 5.54 -12.54
C CYS A 202 -3.46 4.69 -12.30
N GLU A 203 -2.76 4.34 -13.36
CA GLU A 203 -1.45 3.70 -13.30
C GLU A 203 -0.36 4.78 -13.20
N LEU A 204 0.36 4.79 -12.09
CA LEU A 204 1.42 5.76 -11.83
C LEU A 204 2.80 5.08 -11.95
N PRO A 205 3.57 5.34 -13.02
CA PRO A 205 4.94 4.87 -13.13
C PRO A 205 5.80 5.49 -12.04
N VAL A 206 6.41 4.66 -11.18
CA VAL A 206 7.16 5.15 -10.02
C VAL A 206 8.67 5.04 -10.18
N ILE A 207 9.37 5.89 -9.43
CA ILE A 207 10.77 5.69 -9.07
C ILE A 207 10.76 4.84 -7.80
N TRP A 208 11.41 3.69 -7.88
CA TRP A 208 11.47 2.70 -6.80
C TRP A 208 12.92 2.37 -6.49
N THR A 209 13.33 2.45 -5.23
CA THR A 209 14.66 2.01 -4.79
C THR A 209 14.50 0.71 -4.00
N ASP A 210 15.04 -0.39 -4.53
CA ASP A 210 14.93 -1.71 -3.91
C ASP A 210 16.03 -1.89 -2.86
N ASP A 211 15.64 -2.04 -1.58
CA ASP A 211 16.57 -2.43 -0.53
C ASP A 211 16.78 -3.95 -0.60
N THR A 212 17.96 -4.34 -1.06
CA THR A 212 18.34 -5.75 -1.19
C THR A 212 18.80 -6.39 0.11
N THR A 213 19.03 -5.57 1.17
CA THR A 213 19.63 -6.06 2.42
C THR A 213 18.61 -6.62 3.40
N SER A 214 17.35 -6.20 3.34
CA SER A 214 16.32 -6.48 4.35
C SER A 214 15.32 -7.59 3.99
N SER A 215 15.26 -8.06 2.74
CA SER A 215 14.21 -8.97 2.27
C SER A 215 14.41 -10.42 2.68
N ARG A 216 13.76 -10.84 3.76
CA ARG A 216 13.69 -12.23 4.26
C ARG A 216 12.51 -13.03 3.70
N VAL A 217 11.96 -12.68 2.53
CA VAL A 217 10.75 -13.30 2.00
C VAL A 217 11.05 -14.64 1.35
N ASN A 218 10.42 -15.71 1.87
CA ASN A 218 10.46 -17.04 1.23
C ASN A 218 9.52 -17.04 0.00
N ILE A 219 10.10 -16.87 -1.18
CA ILE A 219 9.37 -16.75 -2.47
C ILE A 219 8.47 -17.96 -2.72
N GLY A 220 8.93 -19.18 -2.43
CA GLY A 220 8.16 -20.40 -2.70
C GLY A 220 6.90 -20.50 -1.83
N ARG A 221 6.99 -20.15 -0.54
CA ARG A 221 5.85 -20.12 0.37
C ARG A 221 4.86 -19.03 -0.03
N LEU A 222 5.37 -17.84 -0.37
CA LEU A 222 4.55 -16.72 -0.80
C LEU A 222 3.80 -17.03 -2.10
N ALA A 223 4.46 -17.65 -3.07
CA ALA A 223 3.84 -18.06 -4.34
C ALA A 223 2.66 -19.02 -4.13
N LYS A 224 2.84 -20.04 -3.24
CA LYS A 224 1.74 -20.95 -2.90
C LYS A 224 0.55 -20.24 -2.28
N GLN A 225 0.79 -19.31 -1.35
CA GLN A 225 -0.27 -18.50 -0.72
C GLN A 225 -1.00 -17.64 -1.75
N TYR A 226 -0.27 -17.03 -2.68
CA TYR A 226 -0.86 -16.18 -3.71
C TYR A 226 -1.68 -16.97 -4.73
N ILE A 227 -1.23 -18.15 -5.15
CA ILE A 227 -2.02 -19.03 -6.04
C ILE A 227 -3.33 -19.45 -5.36
N ALA A 228 -3.29 -19.80 -4.06
CA ALA A 228 -4.49 -20.12 -3.31
C ALA A 228 -5.44 -18.92 -3.23
N ALA A 229 -4.92 -17.74 -2.89
CA ALA A 229 -5.71 -16.50 -2.82
C ALA A 229 -6.31 -16.11 -4.19
N MET A 230 -5.55 -16.25 -5.28
CA MET A 230 -6.03 -16.04 -6.65
C MET A 230 -7.20 -16.97 -7.00
N ARG A 231 -7.16 -18.25 -6.59
CA ARG A 231 -8.27 -19.18 -6.82
C ARG A 231 -9.54 -18.77 -6.06
N VAL A 232 -9.39 -18.28 -4.85
CA VAL A 232 -10.52 -17.76 -4.06
C VAL A 232 -11.08 -16.50 -4.71
N LEU A 233 -10.21 -15.56 -5.08
CA LEU A 233 -10.59 -14.30 -5.71
C LEU A 233 -11.31 -14.54 -7.06
N LYS A 234 -10.83 -15.47 -7.88
CA LYS A 234 -11.44 -15.78 -9.18
C LYS A 234 -12.90 -16.22 -9.08
N LYS A 235 -13.27 -16.93 -7.99
CA LYS A 235 -14.67 -17.35 -7.75
C LYS A 235 -15.61 -16.18 -7.46
N ARG A 236 -15.07 -15.01 -7.21
CA ARG A 236 -15.80 -13.77 -6.89
C ARG A 236 -15.86 -12.79 -8.06
N LYS A 237 -15.26 -13.19 -9.19
CA LYS A 237 -15.36 -12.40 -10.41
C LYS A 237 -16.83 -12.38 -10.84
N PRO A 238 -17.42 -11.18 -11.09
CA PRO A 238 -18.79 -11.04 -11.58
C PRO A 238 -19.02 -11.77 -12.89
#